data_9952bc87176750832b57c9615ebabedb
#
_entry.id   9952bc87176750832b57c9615ebabedb
#
_cell.length_a   1.000
_cell.length_b   1.000
_cell.length_c   1.000
_cell.angle_alpha   90.00
_cell.angle_beta   90.00
_cell.angle_gamma   90.00
#
_symmetry.space_group_name_H-M   'P 1'
#
loop_
_entity.id
_entity.type
_entity.pdbx_description
1 polymer ?
#
loop_
_entity_poly.entity_id
_entity_poly.type
_entity_poly.pdbx_seq_one_letter_code
_entity_poly.pdbx_strand_id
1 'polypeptide(L)'
;MATQTKKMPKKQNKFIAAFFRRDVEGKYRMSDGFFGFLLTVPALLVLLTVIAAPILKGIYMSFMKYGLKEVSGKAAPVWNNFKNYTDLFRSGGINGNVVDYFLTTLNFVFWAVLVQFVIGLALALLLNTKLRGRGVFRGLFLVPWTIPSVVVALLWRLMLNNSYGIINWILNKLGFIPTTAFDWLNSPNLALPAVVIAAVWRQLPYMMVMLLAGLQSVDKSQLEAARIDGATFMQTLRHVTLPTIRPVVLSSVWIAIMNNFQMYTIINLMTGGGPSEATYTLSIAAYEKAFTDYNFGQGAAIGVMWLVFLTVVTVIINKLSAKSAENL
;
A
#
# COMPACT_ATOMS: atom_id res chain seq x y z
N MET A 1 -12.52 34.86 -65.29
CA MET A 1 -12.26 34.78 -63.85
C MET A 1 -13.52 34.31 -63.14
N ALA A 2 -13.64 33.01 -62.84
CA ALA A 2 -14.83 32.42 -62.14
C ALA A 2 -14.54 32.30 -60.67
N THR A 3 -15.27 33.06 -59.87
CA THR A 3 -15.17 33.10 -58.41
C THR A 3 -15.77 31.80 -57.83
N GLN A 4 -14.92 30.90 -57.38
CA GLN A 4 -15.35 29.72 -56.66
C GLN A 4 -15.90 30.15 -55.28
N THR A 5 -17.21 30.14 -55.11
CA THR A 5 -17.92 30.29 -53.86
C THR A 5 -17.62 29.08 -52.96
N LYS A 6 -16.80 29.28 -51.95
CA LYS A 6 -16.46 28.31 -50.89
C LYS A 6 -17.74 28.00 -50.11
N LYS A 7 -18.40 26.88 -50.39
CA LYS A 7 -19.57 26.41 -49.63
C LYS A 7 -19.17 26.22 -48.16
N MET A 8 -19.81 27.00 -47.23
CA MET A 8 -19.66 26.83 -45.82
C MET A 8 -20.10 25.39 -45.41
N PRO A 9 -19.37 24.73 -44.52
CA PRO A 9 -19.74 23.39 -44.06
C PRO A 9 -21.08 23.42 -43.32
N LYS A 10 -22.05 22.59 -43.76
CA LYS A 10 -23.33 22.39 -43.04
C LYS A 10 -23.02 22.08 -41.56
N LYS A 11 -23.74 22.77 -40.64
CA LYS A 11 -23.69 22.49 -39.19
C LYS A 11 -23.83 21.00 -38.96
N GLN A 12 -22.74 20.36 -38.55
CA GLN A 12 -22.69 18.95 -38.19
C GLN A 12 -23.52 18.75 -36.90
N ASN A 13 -24.40 17.76 -36.90
CA ASN A 13 -25.19 17.45 -35.70
C ASN A 13 -24.22 17.15 -34.54
N LYS A 14 -24.37 17.85 -33.41
CA LYS A 14 -23.42 17.77 -32.25
C LYS A 14 -23.18 16.31 -31.80
N PHE A 15 -24.18 15.46 -31.96
CA PHE A 15 -24.10 14.03 -31.66
C PHE A 15 -23.15 13.29 -32.61
N ILE A 16 -23.22 13.55 -33.92
CA ILE A 16 -22.34 12.92 -34.92
C ILE A 16 -20.90 13.45 -34.77
N ALA A 17 -20.72 14.73 -34.45
CA ALA A 17 -19.41 15.34 -34.23
C ALA A 17 -18.67 14.78 -33.00
N ALA A 18 -19.38 14.24 -32.01
CA ALA A 18 -18.77 13.57 -30.85
C ALA A 18 -18.12 12.23 -31.24
N PHE A 19 -18.65 11.53 -32.23
CA PHE A 19 -18.15 10.21 -32.64
C PHE A 19 -17.31 10.24 -33.91
N PHE A 20 -17.63 11.15 -34.90
CA PHE A 20 -16.98 11.20 -36.17
C PHE A 20 -16.59 12.63 -36.55
N ARG A 21 -15.32 12.82 -36.97
CA ARG A 21 -14.78 14.09 -37.50
C ARG A 21 -14.60 13.96 -39.01
N ARG A 22 -14.87 15.03 -39.78
CA ARG A 22 -14.53 15.06 -41.20
C ARG A 22 -13.07 15.42 -41.36
N ASP A 23 -12.35 14.59 -42.11
CA ASP A 23 -10.96 14.85 -42.52
C ASP A 23 -10.92 15.94 -43.58
N VAL A 24 -9.71 16.44 -43.87
CA VAL A 24 -9.44 17.45 -44.90
C VAL A 24 -9.95 17.01 -46.29
N GLU A 25 -9.95 15.71 -46.54
CA GLU A 25 -10.50 15.09 -47.80
C GLU A 25 -12.03 14.86 -47.74
N GLY A 26 -12.71 15.30 -46.69
CA GLY A 26 -14.15 15.15 -46.56
C GLY A 26 -14.64 13.76 -46.12
N LYS A 27 -13.69 12.82 -45.82
CA LYS A 27 -14.01 11.48 -45.30
C LYS A 27 -14.31 11.54 -43.82
N TYR A 28 -15.27 10.69 -43.35
CA TYR A 28 -15.55 10.54 -41.92
C TYR A 28 -14.46 9.67 -41.28
N ARG A 29 -13.78 10.21 -40.28
CA ARG A 29 -12.89 9.46 -39.38
C ARG A 29 -13.47 9.51 -37.96
N MET A 30 -13.22 8.49 -37.17
CA MET A 30 -13.56 8.53 -35.73
C MET A 30 -12.91 9.75 -35.09
N SER A 31 -13.65 10.43 -34.21
CA SER A 31 -13.06 11.50 -33.41
C SER A 31 -12.01 10.90 -32.46
N ASP A 32 -10.90 11.67 -32.25
CA ASP A 32 -9.80 11.20 -31.39
C ASP A 32 -10.28 10.82 -29.99
N GLY A 33 -11.28 11.55 -29.46
CA GLY A 33 -11.89 11.25 -28.17
C GLY A 33 -12.66 9.91 -28.16
N PHE A 34 -13.45 9.62 -29.22
CA PHE A 34 -14.19 8.35 -29.32
C PHE A 34 -13.24 7.17 -29.58
N PHE A 35 -12.24 7.36 -30.41
CA PHE A 35 -11.21 6.35 -30.65
C PHE A 35 -10.43 6.05 -29.35
N GLY A 36 -10.00 7.08 -28.61
CA GLY A 36 -9.37 6.93 -27.30
C GLY A 36 -10.28 6.20 -26.30
N PHE A 37 -11.57 6.56 -26.23
CA PHE A 37 -12.54 5.84 -25.40
C PHE A 37 -12.64 4.37 -25.78
N LEU A 38 -12.76 4.05 -27.07
CA LEU A 38 -12.84 2.67 -27.56
C LEU A 38 -11.62 1.83 -27.16
N LEU A 39 -10.44 2.42 -27.22
CA LEU A 39 -9.20 1.77 -26.77
C LEU A 39 -9.17 1.52 -25.26
N THR A 40 -9.84 2.34 -24.46
CA THR A 40 -9.91 2.14 -23.00
C THR A 40 -11.00 1.16 -22.55
N VAL A 41 -12.03 0.90 -23.40
CA VAL A 41 -13.17 0.01 -23.09
C VAL A 41 -12.75 -1.38 -22.61
N PRO A 42 -11.82 -2.11 -23.25
CA PRO A 42 -11.40 -3.43 -22.76
C PRO A 42 -10.84 -3.38 -21.34
N ALA A 43 -10.00 -2.39 -21.05
CA ALA A 43 -9.43 -2.19 -19.71
C ALA A 43 -10.52 -1.82 -18.69
N LEU A 44 -11.46 -0.94 -19.06
CA LEU A 44 -12.59 -0.57 -18.21
C LEU A 44 -13.50 -1.76 -17.91
N LEU A 45 -13.78 -2.63 -18.87
CA LEU A 45 -14.59 -3.83 -18.66
C LEU A 45 -13.94 -4.78 -17.65
N VAL A 46 -12.61 -5.00 -17.77
CA VAL A 46 -11.87 -5.81 -16.79
C VAL A 46 -11.92 -5.16 -15.41
N LEU A 47 -11.68 -3.87 -15.31
CA LEU A 47 -11.72 -3.14 -14.04
C LEU A 47 -13.10 -3.20 -13.38
N LEU A 48 -14.17 -3.02 -14.16
CA LEU A 48 -15.55 -3.07 -13.65
C LEU A 48 -15.93 -4.48 -13.19
N THR A 49 -15.57 -5.52 -13.94
CA THR A 49 -15.98 -6.90 -13.63
C THR A 49 -15.10 -7.55 -12.57
N VAL A 50 -13.82 -7.32 -12.60
CA VAL A 50 -12.85 -8.03 -11.72
C VAL A 50 -12.58 -7.26 -10.42
N ILE A 51 -12.67 -5.92 -10.44
CA ILE A 51 -12.36 -5.09 -9.26
C ILE A 51 -13.63 -4.46 -8.69
N ALA A 52 -14.39 -3.70 -9.49
CA ALA A 52 -15.51 -2.93 -8.96
C ALA A 52 -16.68 -3.84 -8.52
N ALA A 53 -17.02 -4.88 -9.28
CA ALA A 53 -18.12 -5.76 -8.94
C ALA A 53 -17.91 -6.53 -7.62
N PRO A 54 -16.73 -7.15 -7.32
CA PRO A 54 -16.46 -7.74 -6.01
C PRO A 54 -16.48 -6.73 -4.86
N ILE A 55 -15.97 -5.51 -5.05
CA ILE A 55 -16.02 -4.46 -4.03
C ILE A 55 -17.47 -4.10 -3.72
N LEU A 56 -18.29 -3.85 -4.73
CA LEU A 56 -19.73 -3.55 -4.55
C LEU A 56 -20.47 -4.71 -3.87
N LYS A 57 -20.14 -5.96 -4.23
CA LYS A 57 -20.68 -7.14 -3.55
C LYS A 57 -20.23 -7.20 -2.09
N GLY A 58 -18.97 -6.89 -1.78
CA GLY A 58 -18.46 -6.79 -0.40
C GLY A 58 -19.22 -5.73 0.40
N ILE A 59 -19.41 -4.53 -0.18
CA ILE A 59 -20.21 -3.47 0.44
C ILE A 59 -21.65 -3.94 0.70
N TYR A 60 -22.30 -4.59 -0.27
CA TYR A 60 -23.62 -5.16 -0.09
C TYR A 60 -23.66 -6.18 1.06
N MET A 61 -22.70 -7.13 1.08
CA MET A 61 -22.61 -8.16 2.12
C MET A 61 -22.41 -7.58 3.51
N SER A 62 -21.72 -6.45 3.65
CA SER A 62 -21.46 -5.80 4.94
C SER A 62 -22.72 -5.32 5.65
N PHE A 63 -23.82 -5.08 4.91
CA PHE A 63 -25.13 -4.69 5.45
C PHE A 63 -26.10 -5.86 5.59
N MET A 64 -25.67 -7.06 5.23
CA MET A 64 -26.53 -8.24 5.24
C MET A 64 -26.12 -9.22 6.33
N LYS A 65 -27.07 -9.97 6.86
CA LYS A 65 -26.78 -11.22 7.53
C LYS A 65 -26.33 -12.19 6.44
N TYR A 66 -25.01 -12.46 6.41
CA TYR A 66 -24.37 -13.22 5.34
C TYR A 66 -23.38 -14.22 5.94
N GLY A 67 -23.80 -15.44 6.08
CA GLY A 67 -23.01 -16.53 6.63
C GLY A 67 -22.96 -17.73 5.68
N LEU A 68 -22.62 -18.89 6.22
CA LEU A 68 -22.46 -20.12 5.44
C LEU A 68 -23.75 -20.57 4.74
N LYS A 69 -24.92 -20.33 5.36
CA LYS A 69 -26.24 -20.69 4.77
C LYS A 69 -26.54 -19.86 3.53
N GLU A 70 -26.24 -18.57 3.59
CA GLU A 70 -26.46 -17.63 2.50
C GLU A 70 -25.48 -17.88 1.34
N VAL A 71 -24.21 -18.16 1.62
CA VAL A 71 -23.22 -18.53 0.60
C VAL A 71 -23.59 -19.84 -0.09
N SER A 72 -24.07 -20.84 0.66
CA SER A 72 -24.49 -22.14 0.10
C SER A 72 -25.82 -22.12 -0.62
N GLY A 73 -26.51 -20.96 -0.69
CA GLY A 73 -27.82 -20.83 -1.32
C GLY A 73 -28.98 -21.45 -0.53
N LYS A 74 -28.73 -21.90 0.73
CA LYS A 74 -29.77 -22.48 1.60
C LYS A 74 -30.64 -21.45 2.30
N ALA A 75 -30.21 -20.20 2.32
CA ALA A 75 -30.96 -19.05 2.84
C ALA A 75 -30.70 -17.81 1.98
N ALA A 76 -31.70 -16.92 1.89
CA ALA A 76 -31.50 -15.63 1.24
C ALA A 76 -30.82 -14.65 2.20
N PRO A 77 -29.92 -13.77 1.71
CA PRO A 77 -29.34 -12.68 2.51
C PRO A 77 -30.45 -11.75 3.02
N VAL A 78 -30.41 -11.40 4.30
CA VAL A 78 -31.40 -10.52 4.93
C VAL A 78 -30.69 -9.27 5.43
N TRP A 79 -31.29 -8.09 5.17
CA TRP A 79 -30.81 -6.81 5.69
C TRP A 79 -30.77 -6.83 7.24
N ASN A 80 -29.63 -6.49 7.84
CA ASN A 80 -29.44 -6.62 9.29
C ASN A 80 -29.30 -5.28 10.06
N ASN A 81 -29.74 -4.17 9.49
CA ASN A 81 -29.78 -2.85 10.15
C ASN A 81 -28.44 -2.44 10.78
N PHE A 82 -27.34 -2.51 10.03
CA PHE A 82 -25.98 -2.19 10.51
C PHE A 82 -25.47 -3.07 11.66
N LYS A 83 -26.14 -4.18 11.98
CA LYS A 83 -25.77 -5.05 13.08
C LYS A 83 -24.33 -5.56 12.96
N ASN A 84 -23.86 -5.86 11.76
CA ASN A 84 -22.46 -6.26 11.54
C ASN A 84 -21.47 -5.24 12.09
N TYR A 85 -21.74 -3.95 11.89
CA TYR A 85 -20.90 -2.86 12.38
C TYR A 85 -21.04 -2.70 13.91
N THR A 86 -22.27 -2.63 14.43
CA THR A 86 -22.49 -2.43 15.86
C THR A 86 -21.93 -3.57 16.71
N ASP A 87 -22.04 -4.81 16.23
CA ASP A 87 -21.49 -5.97 16.92
C ASP A 87 -19.95 -5.91 16.97
N LEU A 88 -19.27 -5.46 15.91
CA LEU A 88 -17.82 -5.29 15.88
C LEU A 88 -17.31 -4.25 16.89
N PHE A 89 -18.10 -3.22 17.21
CA PHE A 89 -17.75 -2.24 18.24
C PHE A 89 -18.11 -2.71 19.65
N ARG A 90 -19.06 -3.64 19.81
CA ARG A 90 -19.56 -4.13 21.11
C ARG A 90 -18.84 -5.39 21.58
N SER A 91 -18.27 -6.18 20.69
CA SER A 91 -17.59 -7.42 21.06
C SER A 91 -16.36 -7.10 21.92
N GLY A 92 -16.54 -7.11 23.22
CA GLY A 92 -15.52 -7.09 24.25
C GLY A 92 -15.39 -8.49 24.86
N GLY A 93 -14.93 -9.46 24.06
CA GLY A 93 -14.58 -10.80 24.53
C GLY A 93 -13.08 -10.94 24.76
N ILE A 94 -12.61 -12.19 24.82
CA ILE A 94 -11.16 -12.50 24.82
C ILE A 94 -10.47 -11.86 23.62
N ASN A 95 -11.23 -11.59 22.55
CA ASN A 95 -10.78 -11.01 21.29
C ASN A 95 -11.24 -9.57 21.19
N GLY A 96 -10.71 -8.60 21.85
CA GLY A 96 -10.91 -7.17 21.73
C GLY A 96 -12.11 -6.67 20.87
N ASN A 97 -12.17 -5.42 20.55
CA ASN A 97 -13.15 -4.88 19.60
C ASN A 97 -12.43 -4.37 18.34
N VAL A 98 -13.19 -3.95 17.33
CA VAL A 98 -12.63 -3.46 16.08
C VAL A 98 -11.69 -2.26 16.25
N VAL A 99 -11.85 -1.49 17.33
CA VAL A 99 -10.98 -0.36 17.66
C VAL A 99 -9.60 -0.85 18.09
N ASP A 100 -9.53 -1.91 18.88
CA ASP A 100 -8.26 -2.51 19.32
C ASP A 100 -7.49 -3.07 18.12
N TYR A 101 -8.18 -3.74 17.19
CA TYR A 101 -7.58 -4.25 15.94
C TYR A 101 -7.08 -3.11 15.06
N PHE A 102 -7.83 -2.03 15.00
CA PHE A 102 -7.44 -0.84 14.26
C PHE A 102 -6.20 -0.17 14.87
N LEU A 103 -6.15 -0.02 16.18
CA LEU A 103 -4.99 0.53 16.90
C LEU A 103 -3.75 -0.35 16.74
N THR A 104 -3.90 -1.68 16.83
CA THR A 104 -2.81 -2.63 16.56
C THR A 104 -2.31 -2.49 15.12
N THR A 105 -3.22 -2.34 14.16
CA THR A 105 -2.86 -2.10 12.74
C THR A 105 -2.11 -0.78 12.58
N LEU A 106 -2.58 0.30 13.19
CA LEU A 106 -1.90 1.60 13.14
C LEU A 106 -0.51 1.55 13.76
N ASN A 107 -0.37 0.88 14.90
CA ASN A 107 0.91 0.69 15.57
C ASN A 107 1.90 -0.09 14.68
N PHE A 108 1.45 -1.21 14.11
CA PHE A 108 2.23 -1.99 13.16
C PHE A 108 2.65 -1.15 11.94
N VAL A 109 1.70 -0.48 11.29
CA VAL A 109 1.95 0.33 10.08
C VAL A 109 2.89 1.50 10.38
N PHE A 110 2.70 2.19 11.51
CA PHE A 110 3.54 3.30 11.92
C PHE A 110 5.01 2.89 12.03
N TRP A 111 5.29 1.84 12.79
CA TRP A 111 6.68 1.38 12.97
C TRP A 111 7.26 0.79 11.70
N ALA A 112 6.50 0.01 10.95
CA ALA A 112 6.96 -0.56 9.69
C ALA A 112 7.35 0.53 8.69
N VAL A 113 6.48 1.53 8.48
CA VAL A 113 6.72 2.61 7.51
C VAL A 113 7.84 3.55 7.98
N LEU A 114 7.87 3.89 9.27
CA LEU A 114 8.93 4.74 9.84
C LEU A 114 10.32 4.11 9.63
N VAL A 115 10.47 2.85 9.99
CA VAL A 115 11.75 2.14 9.86
C VAL A 115 12.11 1.94 8.37
N GLN A 116 11.14 1.58 7.52
CA GLN A 116 11.34 1.49 6.07
C GLN A 116 11.82 2.83 5.49
N PHE A 117 11.21 3.93 5.89
CA PHE A 117 11.57 5.26 5.40
C PHE A 117 12.99 5.66 5.86
N VAL A 118 13.28 5.53 7.14
CA VAL A 118 14.59 5.94 7.69
C VAL A 118 15.72 5.11 7.07
N ILE A 119 15.62 3.79 7.08
CA ILE A 119 16.64 2.91 6.53
C ILE A 119 16.67 3.04 5.00
N GLY A 120 15.50 3.11 4.35
CA GLY A 120 15.37 3.28 2.89
C GLY A 120 16.02 4.57 2.41
N LEU A 121 15.82 5.69 3.12
CA LEU A 121 16.47 6.97 2.81
C LEU A 121 17.99 6.89 3.01
N ALA A 122 18.45 6.31 4.10
CA ALA A 122 19.87 6.13 4.35
C ALA A 122 20.56 5.31 3.24
N LEU A 123 19.95 4.19 2.84
CA LEU A 123 20.44 3.36 1.74
C LEU A 123 20.36 4.09 0.39
N ALA A 124 19.29 4.82 0.12
CA ALA A 124 19.14 5.60 -1.09
C ALA A 124 20.21 6.70 -1.21
N LEU A 125 20.48 7.43 -0.12
CA LEU A 125 21.56 8.42 -0.05
C LEU A 125 22.93 7.77 -0.29
N LEU A 126 23.20 6.64 0.35
CA LEU A 126 24.46 5.89 0.16
C LEU A 126 24.63 5.47 -1.31
N LEU A 127 23.60 4.87 -1.91
CA LEU A 127 23.62 4.37 -3.30
C LEU A 127 23.54 5.49 -4.35
N ASN A 128 23.20 6.72 -3.95
CA ASN A 128 23.25 7.90 -4.81
C ASN A 128 24.67 8.45 -4.98
N THR A 129 25.60 8.04 -4.14
CA THR A 129 27.01 8.42 -4.26
C THR A 129 27.73 7.62 -5.36
N LYS A 130 28.96 8.04 -5.73
CA LYS A 130 29.79 7.37 -6.75
C LYS A 130 30.48 6.10 -6.20
N LEU A 131 29.72 5.21 -5.56
CA LEU A 131 30.25 3.95 -5.04
C LEU A 131 30.64 2.98 -6.18
N ARG A 132 31.83 2.36 -6.05
CA ARG A 132 32.23 1.25 -6.92
C ARG A 132 31.33 0.03 -6.64
N GLY A 133 30.77 -0.58 -7.69
CA GLY A 133 29.89 -1.75 -7.55
C GLY A 133 28.45 -1.43 -7.13
N ARG A 134 28.01 -0.17 -7.15
CA ARG A 134 26.65 0.24 -6.76
C ARG A 134 25.52 -0.58 -7.42
N GLY A 135 25.74 -1.06 -8.66
CA GLY A 135 24.77 -1.91 -9.36
C GLY A 135 24.58 -3.27 -8.67
N VAL A 136 25.67 -3.87 -8.20
CA VAL A 136 25.62 -5.14 -7.45
C VAL A 136 24.89 -4.95 -6.13
N PHE A 137 25.23 -3.90 -5.37
CA PHE A 137 24.53 -3.59 -4.12
C PHE A 137 23.03 -3.34 -4.33
N ARG A 138 22.63 -2.59 -5.38
CA ARG A 138 21.21 -2.43 -5.73
C ARG A 138 20.54 -3.77 -6.00
N GLY A 139 21.19 -4.66 -6.77
CA GLY A 139 20.67 -6.00 -7.04
C GLY A 139 20.50 -6.82 -5.77
N LEU A 140 21.49 -6.85 -4.89
CA LEU A 140 21.43 -7.57 -3.62
C LEU A 140 20.32 -7.04 -2.69
N PHE A 141 20.18 -5.72 -2.58
CA PHE A 141 19.12 -5.12 -1.77
C PHE A 141 17.72 -5.38 -2.35
N LEU A 142 17.56 -5.69 -3.65
CA LEU A 142 16.27 -6.01 -4.25
C LEU A 142 15.80 -7.44 -3.97
N VAL A 143 16.71 -8.36 -3.61
CA VAL A 143 16.39 -9.78 -3.38
C VAL A 143 15.21 -9.98 -2.40
N PRO A 144 15.16 -9.33 -1.22
CA PRO A 144 14.06 -9.53 -0.28
C PRO A 144 12.67 -9.24 -0.86
N TRP A 145 12.59 -8.27 -1.75
CA TRP A 145 11.31 -7.86 -2.35
C TRP A 145 10.76 -8.88 -3.36
N THR A 146 11.65 -9.63 -3.99
CA THR A 146 11.25 -10.67 -4.96
C THR A 146 10.79 -11.97 -4.29
N ILE A 147 11.09 -12.16 -3.00
CA ILE A 147 10.74 -13.38 -2.27
C ILE A 147 9.24 -13.38 -1.92
N PRO A 148 8.50 -14.48 -2.19
CA PRO A 148 7.10 -14.60 -1.79
C PRO A 148 6.90 -14.40 -0.28
N SER A 149 5.84 -13.69 0.11
CA SER A 149 5.57 -13.34 1.52
C SER A 149 5.46 -14.56 2.45
N VAL A 150 4.96 -15.69 1.93
CA VAL A 150 4.89 -16.95 2.67
C VAL A 150 6.29 -17.44 3.05
N VAL A 151 7.23 -17.42 2.09
CA VAL A 151 8.62 -17.86 2.32
C VAL A 151 9.29 -16.93 3.32
N VAL A 152 9.09 -15.61 3.19
CA VAL A 152 9.62 -14.62 4.15
C VAL A 152 9.11 -14.90 5.56
N ALA A 153 7.81 -15.13 5.72
CA ALA A 153 7.21 -15.41 7.03
C ALA A 153 7.80 -16.66 7.67
N LEU A 154 7.94 -17.75 6.90
CA LEU A 154 8.50 -19.01 7.40
C LEU A 154 10.00 -18.88 7.72
N LEU A 155 10.77 -18.17 6.90
CA LEU A 155 12.19 -17.90 7.17
C LEU A 155 12.35 -17.11 8.48
N TRP A 156 11.62 -15.99 8.65
CA TRP A 156 11.72 -15.21 9.86
C TRP A 156 11.21 -15.95 11.09
N ARG A 157 10.14 -16.76 10.97
CA ARG A 157 9.68 -17.65 12.04
C ARG A 157 10.75 -18.66 12.47
N LEU A 158 11.48 -19.23 11.51
CA LEU A 158 12.61 -20.12 11.78
C LEU A 158 13.77 -19.37 12.44
N MET A 159 14.16 -18.22 11.91
CA MET A 159 15.29 -17.42 12.41
C MET A 159 15.04 -16.89 13.82
N LEU A 160 13.79 -16.57 14.16
CA LEU A 160 13.35 -16.05 15.47
C LEU A 160 12.89 -17.16 16.43
N ASN A 161 13.07 -18.43 16.07
CA ASN A 161 12.67 -19.54 16.93
C ASN A 161 13.44 -19.48 18.26
N ASN A 162 12.72 -19.66 19.38
CA ASN A 162 13.28 -19.60 20.72
C ASN A 162 14.43 -20.60 20.91
N SER A 163 14.23 -21.87 20.50
CA SER A 163 15.16 -22.98 20.85
C SER A 163 16.36 -23.10 19.90
N TYR A 164 16.18 -22.86 18.59
CA TYR A 164 17.18 -23.10 17.56
C TYR A 164 17.37 -21.95 16.56
N GLY A 165 16.72 -20.81 16.82
CA GLY A 165 16.78 -19.66 15.92
C GLY A 165 18.13 -19.00 15.89
N ILE A 166 18.65 -18.73 14.68
CA ILE A 166 19.96 -18.12 14.45
C ILE A 166 20.08 -16.75 15.10
N ILE A 167 18.99 -15.99 15.21
CA ILE A 167 19.01 -14.64 15.81
C ILE A 167 19.38 -14.73 17.29
N ASN A 168 18.74 -15.64 18.06
CA ASN A 168 19.09 -15.84 19.47
C ASN A 168 20.53 -16.32 19.62
N TRP A 169 20.98 -17.23 18.75
CA TRP A 169 22.37 -17.70 18.79
C TRP A 169 23.38 -16.57 18.56
N ILE A 170 23.16 -15.70 17.56
CA ILE A 170 24.03 -14.53 17.29
C ILE A 170 24.01 -13.56 18.48
N LEU A 171 22.83 -13.19 18.98
CA LEU A 171 22.72 -12.23 20.08
C LEU A 171 23.37 -12.76 21.37
N ASN A 172 23.27 -14.06 21.64
CA ASN A 172 23.95 -14.70 22.76
C ASN A 172 25.47 -14.66 22.58
N LYS A 173 25.99 -15.03 21.40
CA LYS A 173 27.43 -14.99 21.10
C LYS A 173 28.02 -13.60 21.19
N LEU A 174 27.24 -12.56 20.85
CA LEU A 174 27.65 -11.15 20.98
C LEU A 174 27.49 -10.61 22.42
N GLY A 175 26.96 -11.40 23.34
CA GLY A 175 26.76 -11.00 24.74
C GLY A 175 25.58 -10.05 24.98
N PHE A 176 24.70 -9.87 24.00
CA PHE A 176 23.52 -9.00 24.14
C PHE A 176 22.39 -9.64 24.95
N ILE A 177 22.29 -10.97 24.97
CA ILE A 177 21.26 -11.70 25.73
C ILE A 177 21.90 -12.80 26.55
N PRO A 178 21.31 -13.14 27.74
CA PRO A 178 21.76 -14.30 28.53
C PRO A 178 21.51 -15.60 27.76
N THR A 179 21.98 -16.71 28.32
CA THR A 179 21.80 -18.06 27.76
C THR A 179 20.35 -18.49 27.61
N THR A 180 19.41 -17.85 28.33
CA THR A 180 17.96 -17.99 28.13
C THR A 180 17.54 -17.18 26.91
N ALA A 181 17.10 -17.87 25.86
CA ALA A 181 16.71 -17.27 24.60
C ALA A 181 15.45 -16.38 24.75
N PHE A 182 15.42 -15.27 24.00
CA PHE A 182 14.20 -14.50 23.84
C PHE A 182 13.13 -15.31 23.09
N ASP A 183 11.94 -15.30 23.58
CA ASP A 183 10.78 -15.82 22.89
C ASP A 183 10.11 -14.71 22.09
N TRP A 184 10.65 -14.46 20.89
CA TRP A 184 10.24 -13.36 20.03
C TRP A 184 8.76 -13.39 19.66
N LEU A 185 8.24 -14.59 19.34
CA LEU A 185 6.92 -14.74 18.73
C LEU A 185 5.82 -15.06 19.76
N ASN A 186 6.19 -15.57 20.95
CA ASN A 186 5.22 -15.88 22.00
C ASN A 186 5.24 -14.86 23.16
N SER A 187 6.06 -13.81 23.06
CA SER A 187 6.03 -12.69 24.01
C SER A 187 5.17 -11.56 23.47
N PRO A 188 4.13 -11.09 24.22
CA PRO A 188 3.27 -9.99 23.76
C PRO A 188 4.04 -8.71 23.40
N ASN A 189 5.13 -8.43 24.11
CA ASN A 189 5.95 -7.23 23.87
C ASN A 189 6.91 -7.35 22.68
N LEU A 190 7.27 -8.57 22.27
CA LEU A 190 8.25 -8.82 21.20
C LEU A 190 7.62 -9.25 19.89
N ALA A 191 6.41 -9.81 19.91
CA ALA A 191 5.77 -10.35 18.73
C ALA A 191 5.54 -9.28 17.65
N LEU A 192 5.01 -8.10 18.02
CA LEU A 192 4.79 -7.01 17.07
C LEU A 192 6.11 -6.49 16.47
N PRO A 193 7.15 -6.15 17.25
CA PRO A 193 8.48 -5.83 16.74
C PRO A 193 9.06 -6.91 15.82
N ALA A 194 8.93 -8.18 16.15
CA ALA A 194 9.41 -9.28 15.33
C ALA A 194 8.75 -9.31 13.94
N VAL A 195 7.42 -9.13 13.90
CA VAL A 195 6.67 -9.05 12.64
C VAL A 195 7.03 -7.78 11.86
N VAL A 196 7.22 -6.64 12.55
CA VAL A 196 7.68 -5.38 11.92
C VAL A 196 9.03 -5.59 11.24
N ILE A 197 10.01 -6.24 11.89
CA ILE A 197 11.33 -6.51 11.30
C ILE A 197 11.20 -7.32 10.01
N ALA A 198 10.40 -8.38 10.01
CA ALA A 198 10.16 -9.22 8.82
C ALA A 198 9.50 -8.42 7.68
N ALA A 199 8.50 -7.61 8.01
CA ALA A 199 7.79 -6.74 7.08
C ALA A 199 8.71 -5.68 6.47
N VAL A 200 9.51 -5.02 7.32
CA VAL A 200 10.51 -4.02 6.91
C VAL A 200 11.53 -4.67 5.98
N TRP A 201 12.14 -5.79 6.37
CA TRP A 201 13.13 -6.47 5.55
C TRP A 201 12.64 -6.77 4.13
N ARG A 202 11.39 -7.22 4.01
CA ARG A 202 10.79 -7.54 2.71
C ARG A 202 10.49 -6.31 1.87
N GLN A 203 10.01 -5.21 2.48
CA GLN A 203 9.51 -4.04 1.74
C GLN A 203 10.53 -2.89 1.62
N LEU A 204 11.60 -2.93 2.41
CA LEU A 204 12.68 -1.93 2.40
C LEU A 204 13.24 -1.63 1.00
N PRO A 205 13.46 -2.64 0.11
CA PRO A 205 13.99 -2.39 -1.22
C PRO A 205 13.12 -1.46 -2.06
N TYR A 206 11.80 -1.61 -1.97
CA TYR A 206 10.87 -0.73 -2.66
C TYR A 206 11.04 0.73 -2.22
N MET A 207 11.05 0.98 -0.91
CA MET A 207 11.24 2.32 -0.35
C MET A 207 12.60 2.92 -0.79
N MET A 208 13.66 2.14 -0.71
CA MET A 208 15.00 2.53 -1.14
C MET A 208 15.04 2.94 -2.62
N VAL A 209 14.44 2.15 -3.52
CA VAL A 209 14.45 2.43 -4.97
C VAL A 209 13.65 3.69 -5.30
N MET A 210 12.47 3.85 -4.70
CA MET A 210 11.63 5.03 -4.92
C MET A 210 12.33 6.31 -4.46
N LEU A 211 12.91 6.29 -3.27
CA LEU A 211 13.66 7.43 -2.75
C LEU A 211 14.94 7.70 -3.56
N LEU A 212 15.63 6.65 -4.01
CA LEU A 212 16.80 6.79 -4.88
C LEU A 212 16.44 7.43 -6.23
N ALA A 213 15.33 7.04 -6.84
CA ALA A 213 14.84 7.65 -8.06
C ALA A 213 14.52 9.14 -7.85
N GLY A 214 13.87 9.48 -6.72
CA GLY A 214 13.65 10.87 -6.33
C GLY A 214 14.95 11.64 -6.15
N LEU A 215 15.93 11.09 -5.44
CA LEU A 215 17.25 11.74 -5.26
C LEU A 215 17.98 12.00 -6.58
N GLN A 216 17.78 11.13 -7.58
CA GLN A 216 18.40 11.29 -8.91
C GLN A 216 17.69 12.33 -9.79
N SER A 217 16.49 12.75 -9.44
CA SER A 217 15.75 13.82 -10.14
C SER A 217 16.12 15.23 -9.66
N VAL A 218 16.87 15.37 -8.57
CA VAL A 218 17.31 16.67 -8.06
C VAL A 218 18.34 17.28 -9.01
N ASP A 219 18.11 18.55 -9.42
CA ASP A 219 19.02 19.25 -10.29
C ASP A 219 20.39 19.45 -9.63
N LYS A 220 21.44 19.11 -10.37
CA LYS A 220 22.81 19.25 -9.88
C LYS A 220 23.18 20.71 -9.62
N SER A 221 22.64 21.65 -10.38
CA SER A 221 22.88 23.08 -10.19
C SER A 221 22.43 23.56 -8.81
N GLN A 222 21.30 23.07 -8.30
CA GLN A 222 20.83 23.38 -6.96
C GLN A 222 21.77 22.84 -5.88
N LEU A 223 22.32 21.65 -6.06
CA LEU A 223 23.27 21.04 -5.13
C LEU A 223 24.63 21.75 -5.18
N GLU A 224 25.05 22.22 -6.34
CA GLU A 224 26.29 22.99 -6.51
C GLU A 224 26.16 24.39 -5.90
N ALA A 225 25.03 25.08 -6.11
CA ALA A 225 24.75 26.36 -5.49
C ALA A 225 24.79 26.27 -3.96
N ALA A 226 24.10 25.28 -3.38
CA ALA A 226 24.14 25.06 -1.93
C ALA A 226 25.58 24.80 -1.39
N ARG A 227 26.43 24.14 -2.18
CA ARG A 227 27.84 23.94 -1.81
C ARG A 227 28.67 25.23 -1.87
N ILE A 228 28.40 26.08 -2.88
CA ILE A 228 29.05 27.39 -2.99
C ILE A 228 28.64 28.27 -1.82
N ASP A 229 27.40 28.20 -1.38
CA ASP A 229 26.86 28.91 -0.19
C ASP A 229 27.40 28.33 1.15
N GLY A 230 28.27 27.28 1.12
CA GLY A 230 28.86 26.65 2.30
C GLY A 230 27.90 25.76 3.10
N ALA A 231 26.80 25.32 2.52
CA ALA A 231 25.85 24.46 3.19
C ALA A 231 26.43 23.07 3.51
N THR A 232 26.28 22.62 4.75
CA THR A 232 26.63 21.26 5.17
C THR A 232 25.73 20.22 4.52
N PHE A 233 26.15 18.95 4.54
CA PHE A 233 25.34 17.84 4.02
C PHE A 233 23.92 17.83 4.60
N MET A 234 23.76 18.00 5.91
CA MET A 234 22.46 17.98 6.58
C MET A 234 21.61 19.21 6.19
N GLN A 235 22.21 20.37 6.01
CA GLN A 235 21.53 21.58 5.54
C GLN A 235 21.05 21.39 4.09
N THR A 236 21.91 20.88 3.19
CA THR A 236 21.55 20.56 1.82
C THR A 236 20.44 19.51 1.76
N LEU A 237 20.53 18.44 2.58
CA LEU A 237 19.49 17.41 2.65
C LEU A 237 18.15 17.99 3.07
N ARG A 238 18.11 18.79 4.15
CA ARG A 238 16.87 19.28 4.76
C ARG A 238 16.23 20.43 3.97
N HIS A 239 17.04 21.35 3.39
CA HIS A 239 16.53 22.57 2.78
C HIS A 239 16.48 22.55 1.25
N VAL A 240 17.22 21.65 0.60
CA VAL A 240 17.23 21.50 -0.86
C VAL A 240 16.67 20.15 -1.28
N THR A 241 17.31 19.06 -0.86
CA THR A 241 17.02 17.73 -1.39
C THR A 241 15.63 17.21 -0.99
N LEU A 242 15.32 17.17 0.31
CA LEU A 242 14.02 16.65 0.81
C LEU A 242 12.82 17.49 0.34
N PRO A 243 12.86 18.84 0.32
CA PRO A 243 11.81 19.64 -0.27
C PRO A 243 11.58 19.34 -1.75
N THR A 244 12.66 19.25 -2.54
CA THR A 244 12.57 18.95 -3.99
C THR A 244 11.95 17.59 -4.26
N ILE A 245 12.32 16.55 -3.51
CA ILE A 245 11.77 15.19 -3.69
C ILE A 245 10.50 14.93 -2.88
N ARG A 246 9.93 15.93 -2.22
CA ARG A 246 8.74 15.78 -1.35
C ARG A 246 7.58 15.04 -2.03
N PRO A 247 7.22 15.27 -3.31
CA PRO A 247 6.17 14.51 -3.97
C PRO A 247 6.47 13.00 -4.04
N VAL A 248 7.73 12.64 -4.30
CA VAL A 248 8.18 11.24 -4.34
C VAL A 248 8.14 10.61 -2.94
N VAL A 249 8.58 11.34 -1.92
CA VAL A 249 8.51 10.90 -0.52
C VAL A 249 7.06 10.62 -0.11
N LEU A 250 6.15 11.57 -0.35
CA LEU A 250 4.73 11.43 0.00
C LEU A 250 4.10 10.23 -0.71
N SER A 251 4.35 10.07 -2.02
CA SER A 251 3.84 8.93 -2.78
C SER A 251 4.40 7.59 -2.29
N SER A 252 5.70 7.53 -2.02
CA SER A 252 6.37 6.30 -1.53
C SER A 252 5.87 5.89 -0.16
N VAL A 253 5.76 6.85 0.77
CA VAL A 253 5.23 6.63 2.11
C VAL A 253 3.78 6.19 2.06
N TRP A 254 2.95 6.82 1.19
CA TRP A 254 1.55 6.44 1.02
C TRP A 254 1.40 4.99 0.53
N ILE A 255 2.16 4.60 -0.49
CA ILE A 255 2.13 3.22 -0.99
C ILE A 255 2.62 2.24 0.08
N ALA A 256 3.64 2.62 0.87
CA ALA A 256 4.10 1.80 1.99
C ALA A 256 3.02 1.64 3.08
N ILE A 257 2.28 2.70 3.41
CA ILE A 257 1.13 2.64 4.33
C ILE A 257 0.10 1.64 3.81
N MET A 258 -0.33 1.77 2.54
CA MET A 258 -1.32 0.86 1.95
C MET A 258 -0.84 -0.60 1.97
N ASN A 259 0.41 -0.86 1.59
CA ASN A 259 0.97 -2.21 1.55
C ASN A 259 1.08 -2.84 2.94
N ASN A 260 1.48 -2.08 3.96
CA ASN A 260 1.56 -2.59 5.33
C ASN A 260 0.16 -2.75 5.94
N PHE A 261 -0.79 -1.86 5.63
CA PHE A 261 -2.17 -1.99 6.08
C PHE A 261 -2.84 -3.29 5.59
N GLN A 262 -2.49 -3.74 4.39
CA GLN A 262 -3.01 -4.96 3.76
C GLN A 262 -2.21 -6.23 4.13
N MET A 263 -1.20 -6.10 4.99
CA MET A 263 -0.32 -7.22 5.30
C MET A 263 -1.02 -8.25 6.17
N TYR A 264 -1.41 -9.36 5.55
CA TYR A 264 -2.01 -10.52 6.21
C TYR A 264 -1.00 -11.67 6.36
N THR A 265 -0.40 -12.09 5.24
CA THR A 265 0.35 -13.35 5.16
C THR A 265 1.50 -13.44 6.15
N ILE A 266 2.30 -12.38 6.30
CA ILE A 266 3.45 -12.38 7.21
C ILE A 266 2.97 -12.45 8.65
N ILE A 267 1.98 -11.65 9.04
CA ILE A 267 1.45 -11.61 10.39
C ILE A 267 0.83 -12.97 10.74
N ASN A 268 -0.04 -13.49 9.85
CA ASN A 268 -0.73 -14.75 10.08
C ASN A 268 0.23 -15.94 10.23
N LEU A 269 1.23 -16.08 9.37
CA LEU A 269 2.15 -17.21 9.39
C LEU A 269 3.21 -17.11 10.49
N MET A 270 3.57 -15.91 10.94
CA MET A 270 4.52 -15.75 12.04
C MET A 270 3.87 -15.92 13.41
N THR A 271 2.71 -15.30 13.64
CA THR A 271 2.10 -15.19 14.97
C THR A 271 0.62 -15.57 15.03
N GLY A 272 -0.07 -15.59 13.86
CA GLY A 272 -1.52 -15.83 13.81
C GLY A 272 -2.36 -14.75 14.53
N GLY A 273 -1.80 -13.53 14.72
CA GLY A 273 -2.45 -12.49 15.53
C GLY A 273 -2.05 -12.49 17.00
N GLY A 274 -1.44 -13.59 17.51
CA GLY A 274 -1.01 -13.76 18.89
C GLY A 274 0.35 -13.13 19.24
N PRO A 275 0.86 -13.40 20.44
CA PRO A 275 0.15 -13.89 21.61
C PRO A 275 -0.76 -12.81 22.23
N SER A 276 -1.84 -13.24 22.89
CA SER A 276 -2.79 -12.30 23.54
C SER A 276 -3.18 -11.11 22.65
N GLU A 277 -3.39 -11.36 21.36
CA GLU A 277 -3.77 -10.37 20.33
C GLU A 277 -2.75 -9.25 20.04
N ALA A 278 -1.52 -9.40 20.53
CA ALA A 278 -0.48 -8.39 20.36
C ALA A 278 -0.18 -8.04 18.87
N THR A 279 -0.54 -8.93 17.94
CA THR A 279 -0.39 -8.74 16.49
C THR A 279 -1.72 -8.90 15.74
N TYR A 280 -2.85 -8.81 16.44
CA TYR A 280 -4.17 -9.01 15.85
C TYR A 280 -4.64 -7.76 15.11
N THR A 281 -4.27 -7.68 13.85
CA THR A 281 -4.59 -6.56 12.95
C THR A 281 -5.97 -6.70 12.31
N LEU A 282 -6.46 -5.62 11.70
CA LEU A 282 -7.72 -5.64 10.92
C LEU A 282 -7.72 -6.69 9.81
N SER A 283 -6.56 -6.97 9.19
CA SER A 283 -6.45 -7.99 8.14
C SER A 283 -6.64 -9.41 8.70
N ILE A 284 -6.13 -9.68 9.90
CA ILE A 284 -6.36 -10.95 10.61
C ILE A 284 -7.83 -11.05 11.02
N ALA A 285 -8.37 -10.00 11.64
CA ALA A 285 -9.78 -9.95 12.07
C ALA A 285 -10.76 -10.17 10.89
N ALA A 286 -10.54 -9.50 9.77
CA ALA A 286 -11.38 -9.66 8.58
C ALA A 286 -11.36 -11.09 8.04
N TYR A 287 -10.17 -11.71 7.99
CA TYR A 287 -10.02 -13.08 7.53
C TYR A 287 -10.68 -14.07 8.49
N GLU A 288 -10.43 -13.94 9.79
CA GLU A 288 -10.98 -14.84 10.80
C GLU A 288 -12.52 -14.76 10.83
N LYS A 289 -13.10 -13.54 10.85
CA LYS A 289 -14.55 -13.36 10.76
C LYS A 289 -15.16 -13.98 9.52
N ALA A 290 -14.52 -13.82 8.37
CA ALA A 290 -15.03 -14.36 7.13
C ALA A 290 -14.84 -15.87 6.99
N PHE A 291 -13.64 -16.39 7.25
CA PHE A 291 -13.26 -17.75 6.86
C PHE A 291 -13.14 -18.75 8.02
N THR A 292 -12.99 -18.28 9.27
CA THR A 292 -12.98 -19.13 10.46
C THR A 292 -14.35 -19.14 11.11
N ASP A 293 -14.94 -17.95 11.34
CA ASP A 293 -16.28 -17.80 11.94
C ASP A 293 -17.41 -17.97 10.92
N TYR A 294 -17.08 -18.04 9.63
CA TYR A 294 -18.04 -18.08 8.52
C TYR A 294 -19.07 -16.93 8.55
N ASN A 295 -18.71 -15.80 9.12
CA ASN A 295 -19.52 -14.59 9.17
C ASN A 295 -19.02 -13.59 8.11
N PHE A 296 -19.35 -13.85 6.86
CA PHE A 296 -18.90 -13.04 5.72
C PHE A 296 -19.44 -11.60 5.81
N GLY A 297 -20.60 -11.39 6.45
CA GLY A 297 -21.16 -10.06 6.67
C GLY A 297 -20.25 -9.19 7.55
N GLN A 298 -19.77 -9.74 8.68
CA GLN A 298 -18.84 -9.02 9.57
C GLN A 298 -17.46 -8.86 8.95
N GLY A 299 -16.92 -9.91 8.29
CA GLY A 299 -15.66 -9.79 7.58
C GLY A 299 -15.70 -8.69 6.50
N ALA A 300 -16.81 -8.62 5.74
CA ALA A 300 -17.04 -7.57 4.77
C ALA A 300 -17.18 -6.17 5.42
N ALA A 301 -17.83 -6.07 6.59
CA ALA A 301 -17.95 -4.81 7.32
C ALA A 301 -16.57 -4.25 7.75
N ILE A 302 -15.66 -5.10 8.23
CA ILE A 302 -14.25 -4.71 8.51
C ILE A 302 -13.60 -4.20 7.23
N GLY A 303 -13.76 -4.92 6.11
CA GLY A 303 -13.22 -4.51 4.81
C GLY A 303 -13.75 -3.15 4.33
N VAL A 304 -15.04 -2.87 4.53
CA VAL A 304 -15.66 -1.56 4.18
C VAL A 304 -15.14 -0.44 5.08
N MET A 305 -15.04 -0.66 6.40
CA MET A 305 -14.46 0.34 7.31
C MET A 305 -13.02 0.69 6.91
N TRP A 306 -12.24 -0.30 6.58
CA TRP A 306 -10.88 -0.15 6.07
C TRP A 306 -10.85 0.63 4.74
N LEU A 307 -11.71 0.26 3.77
CA LEU A 307 -11.83 0.96 2.48
C LEU A 307 -12.14 2.45 2.67
N VAL A 308 -13.11 2.78 3.54
CA VAL A 308 -13.47 4.17 3.86
C VAL A 308 -12.29 4.91 4.47
N PHE A 309 -11.62 4.31 5.47
CA PHE A 309 -10.45 4.92 6.10
C PHE A 309 -9.34 5.23 5.09
N LEU A 310 -8.93 4.24 4.29
CA LEU A 310 -7.87 4.44 3.29
C LEU A 310 -8.29 5.44 2.21
N THR A 311 -9.56 5.49 1.82
CA THR A 311 -10.07 6.49 0.86
C THR A 311 -9.96 7.90 1.42
N VAL A 312 -10.37 8.12 2.67
CA VAL A 312 -10.25 9.42 3.34
C VAL A 312 -8.78 9.85 3.42
N VAL A 313 -7.89 8.96 3.85
CA VAL A 313 -6.45 9.25 3.93
C VAL A 313 -5.87 9.55 2.55
N THR A 314 -6.27 8.80 1.51
CA THR A 314 -5.85 9.04 0.12
C THR A 314 -6.23 10.45 -0.35
N VAL A 315 -7.47 10.86 -0.11
CA VAL A 315 -7.95 12.22 -0.49
C VAL A 315 -7.14 13.31 0.23
N ILE A 316 -6.84 13.11 1.52
CA ILE A 316 -6.03 14.06 2.30
C ILE A 316 -4.61 14.17 1.71
N ILE A 317 -3.95 13.03 1.48
CA ILE A 317 -2.58 13.00 0.96
C ILE A 317 -2.51 13.58 -0.45
N ASN A 318 -3.46 13.27 -1.32
CA ASN A 318 -3.49 13.83 -2.67
C ASN A 318 -3.65 15.37 -2.66
N LYS A 319 -4.49 15.90 -1.77
CA LYS A 319 -4.62 17.37 -1.60
C LYS A 319 -3.30 17.99 -1.11
N LEU A 320 -2.62 17.36 -0.16
CA LEU A 320 -1.31 17.84 0.33
C LEU A 320 -0.23 17.77 -0.73
N SER A 321 -0.23 16.72 -1.56
CA SER A 321 0.73 16.55 -2.66
C SER A 321 0.50 17.58 -3.78
N ALA A 322 -0.76 17.84 -4.17
CA ALA A 322 -1.10 18.85 -5.18
C ALA A 322 -0.64 20.25 -4.75
N LYS A 323 -0.92 20.64 -3.50
CA LYS A 323 -0.48 21.94 -2.95
C LYS A 323 1.06 22.05 -2.89
N SER A 324 1.77 20.93 -2.76
CA SER A 324 3.25 20.94 -2.76
C SER A 324 3.82 21.11 -4.16
N ALA A 325 3.14 20.62 -5.20
CA ALA A 325 3.56 20.80 -6.59
C ALA A 325 3.29 22.22 -7.12
N GLU A 326 2.29 22.94 -6.58
CA GLU A 326 2.02 24.33 -6.95
C GLU A 326 3.01 25.33 -6.31
N ASN A 327 3.71 24.94 -5.26
CA ASN A 327 4.66 25.80 -4.53
C ASN A 327 6.14 25.57 -4.93
N LEU A 328 6.41 24.73 -5.92
CA LEU A 328 7.73 24.46 -6.54
C LEU A 328 7.80 25.06 -7.94
#